data_e135b2104f04817e5fe68c67a10eb99e
#
_entry.id   e135b2104f04817e5fe68c67a10eb99e
#
_cell.length_a   1.000
_cell.length_b   1.000
_cell.length_c   1.000
_cell.angle_alpha   90.00
_cell.angle_beta   90.00
_cell.angle_gamma   90.00
#
_symmetry.space_group_name_H-M   'P 1'
#
loop_
_entity.id
_entity.type
_entity.pdbx_description
1 polymer ?
#
loop_
_entity_poly.entity_id
_entity_poly.type
_entity_poly.pdbx_seq_one_letter_code
_entity_poly.pdbx_strand_id
1 'polypeptide(L)'
;MTNIVGQLFKSLDPWPGFQITSFKIQVSPVDGRKTLILDLRPVEGSMPICSRCRHEAPLVHSYVSRRIKECSLLGYFVELNVTFRRVDCLHCKGHPMEAVEWLEPFKRYTERLREHVEHRTLEETVAYAAQETNLSWDTVKEIDKARLRRLYEHFHWDNSRRLAVDEFAIHRGHRYATVVYSIDTKKVLWLDRGRSRATLRKFFSLLTPEQKAGIRAVAMDQNSAFDLEVKENCPNGVVVYDLFHVLSNFGRKVIDRVRVDAANSLRHAPWLRKVVKSSRYLLYKRPENLSEKEHTKLAELSKLNTLLLKCYLMGDELRHL
;
A
#
# COMPACT_ATOMS: atom_id res chain seq x y z
N MET A 1 4.86 50.37 3.69
CA MET A 1 4.01 49.26 4.10
C MET A 1 4.92 48.13 4.55
N THR A 2 5.06 47.93 5.81
CA THR A 2 5.84 46.83 6.40
C THR A 2 5.19 45.52 5.98
N ASN A 3 5.93 44.73 5.22
CA ASN A 3 5.41 43.53 4.58
C ASN A 3 4.96 42.51 5.68
N ILE A 4 3.68 42.49 6.02
CA ILE A 4 3.07 41.60 7.03
C ILE A 4 3.39 40.13 6.71
N VAL A 5 3.45 39.77 5.44
CA VAL A 5 3.81 38.42 5.01
C VAL A 5 5.28 38.11 5.36
N GLY A 6 6.17 39.06 5.14
CA GLY A 6 7.59 38.90 5.54
C GLY A 6 7.79 38.80 7.05
N GLN A 7 6.98 39.50 7.84
CA GLN A 7 7.00 39.40 9.30
C GLN A 7 6.46 38.05 9.79
N LEU A 8 5.38 37.54 9.18
CA LEU A 8 4.83 36.21 9.48
C LEU A 8 5.86 35.11 9.23
N PHE A 9 6.51 35.13 8.07
CA PHE A 9 7.54 34.13 7.76
C PHE A 9 8.78 34.26 8.63
N LYS A 10 9.14 35.48 9.08
CA LYS A 10 10.22 35.67 10.05
C LYS A 10 9.89 35.09 11.42
N SER A 11 8.63 35.22 11.88
CA SER A 11 8.23 34.69 13.18
C SER A 11 8.06 33.17 13.18
N LEU A 12 7.71 32.56 12.05
CA LEU A 12 7.59 31.11 11.89
C LEU A 12 8.92 30.42 11.63
N ASP A 13 9.93 31.18 11.16
CA ASP A 13 11.25 30.68 10.73
C ASP A 13 11.22 29.31 10.02
N PRO A 14 10.47 29.20 8.92
CA PRO A 14 10.24 27.90 8.28
C PRO A 14 11.50 27.33 7.60
N TRP A 15 12.51 28.16 7.37
CA TRP A 15 13.79 27.79 6.74
C TRP A 15 14.96 28.38 7.54
N PRO A 16 15.29 27.82 8.71
CA PRO A 16 16.35 28.33 9.58
C PRO A 16 17.65 28.60 8.81
N GLY A 17 18.24 29.77 9.09
CA GLY A 17 19.45 30.22 8.41
C GLY A 17 19.26 30.88 7.05
N PHE A 18 18.02 30.97 6.52
CA PHE A 18 17.69 31.59 5.25
C PHE A 18 16.60 32.66 5.36
N GLN A 19 16.65 33.65 4.49
CA GLN A 19 15.65 34.71 4.39
C GLN A 19 15.07 34.81 2.99
N ILE A 20 13.79 35.17 2.89
CA ILE A 20 13.12 35.44 1.62
C ILE A 20 13.61 36.80 1.09
N THR A 21 14.17 36.83 -0.09
CA THR A 21 14.64 38.06 -0.76
C THR A 21 13.65 38.58 -1.78
N SER A 22 12.94 37.69 -2.47
CA SER A 22 11.88 38.05 -3.41
C SER A 22 10.86 36.92 -3.55
N PHE A 23 9.71 37.19 -4.14
CA PHE A 23 8.74 36.21 -4.52
C PHE A 23 8.03 36.54 -5.81
N LYS A 24 7.51 35.53 -6.49
CA LYS A 24 6.64 35.71 -7.66
C LYS A 24 5.60 34.59 -7.75
N ILE A 25 4.47 34.90 -8.36
CA ILE A 25 3.43 33.89 -8.65
C ILE A 25 3.49 33.58 -10.13
N GLN A 26 3.57 32.30 -10.45
CA GLN A 26 3.51 31.78 -11.80
C GLN A 26 2.22 30.98 -11.98
N VAL A 27 1.53 31.20 -13.09
CA VAL A 27 0.35 30.41 -13.48
C VAL A 27 0.72 29.56 -14.68
N SER A 28 0.52 28.28 -14.59
CA SER A 28 0.77 27.35 -15.70
C SER A 28 -0.26 27.59 -16.81
N PRO A 29 0.17 27.80 -18.06
CA PRO A 29 -0.75 28.00 -19.17
C PRO A 29 -1.49 26.72 -19.60
N VAL A 30 -1.03 25.55 -19.15
CA VAL A 30 -1.57 24.24 -19.55
C VAL A 30 -2.75 23.83 -18.68
N ASP A 31 -2.62 23.98 -17.36
CA ASP A 31 -3.58 23.44 -16.39
C ASP A 31 -4.05 24.47 -15.34
N GLY A 32 -3.66 25.75 -15.50
CA GLY A 32 -4.05 26.84 -14.62
C GLY A 32 -3.45 26.75 -13.20
N ARG A 33 -2.56 25.81 -12.93
CA ARG A 33 -1.92 25.64 -11.61
C ARG A 33 -1.12 26.89 -11.23
N LYS A 34 -1.31 27.31 -9.99
CA LYS A 34 -0.63 28.48 -9.43
C LYS A 34 0.55 28.02 -8.58
N THR A 35 1.74 28.54 -8.88
CA THR A 35 2.96 28.24 -8.12
C THR A 35 3.51 29.54 -7.52
N LEU A 36 3.69 29.55 -6.20
CA LEU A 36 4.41 30.60 -5.48
C LEU A 36 5.89 30.24 -5.47
N ILE A 37 6.71 31.03 -6.11
CA ILE A 37 8.17 30.88 -6.15
C ILE A 37 8.76 31.87 -5.15
N LEU A 38 9.53 31.36 -4.18
CA LEU A 38 10.22 32.14 -3.17
C LEU A 38 11.73 32.07 -3.41
N ASP A 39 12.39 33.22 -3.54
CA ASP A 39 13.85 33.30 -3.63
C ASP A 39 14.42 33.39 -2.21
N LEU A 40 15.22 32.40 -1.82
CA LEU A 40 15.85 32.30 -0.49
C LEU A 40 17.36 32.49 -0.59
N ARG A 41 17.90 33.27 0.33
CA ARG A 41 19.34 33.42 0.51
C ARG A 41 19.72 33.21 1.98
N PRO A 42 20.96 32.80 2.27
CA PRO A 42 21.44 32.75 3.64
C PRO A 42 21.26 34.10 4.34
N VAL A 43 20.91 34.07 5.61
CA VAL A 43 20.84 35.29 6.43
C VAL A 43 22.23 35.91 6.48
N GLU A 44 22.30 37.24 6.29
CA GLU A 44 23.55 37.97 6.33
C GLU A 44 24.22 37.83 7.69
N GLY A 45 25.53 37.58 7.70
CA GLY A 45 26.27 37.31 8.95
C GLY A 45 26.09 35.93 9.55
N SER A 46 25.20 35.07 9.02
CA SER A 46 25.06 33.70 9.51
C SER A 46 26.29 32.86 9.17
N MET A 47 26.79 32.11 10.19
CA MET A 47 27.95 31.23 10.04
C MET A 47 27.51 29.92 9.34
N PRO A 48 28.09 29.57 8.17
CA PRO A 48 27.79 28.30 7.53
C PRO A 48 28.44 27.11 8.24
N ILE A 49 27.72 26.02 8.30
CA ILE A 49 28.20 24.74 8.86
C ILE A 49 28.49 23.78 7.71
N CYS A 50 29.61 23.08 7.76
CA CYS A 50 29.96 22.09 6.75
C CYS A 50 28.99 20.89 6.78
N SER A 51 28.44 20.50 5.62
CA SER A 51 27.52 19.34 5.54
C SER A 51 28.20 18.00 5.80
N ARG A 52 29.54 17.90 5.65
CA ARG A 52 30.27 16.63 5.84
C ARG A 52 30.69 16.40 7.30
N CYS A 53 31.33 17.40 7.94
CA CYS A 53 31.91 17.24 9.27
C CYS A 53 31.16 18.00 10.38
N ARG A 54 30.15 18.77 10.02
CA ARG A 54 29.33 19.58 10.94
C ARG A 54 30.09 20.68 11.72
N HIS A 55 31.34 21.01 11.31
CA HIS A 55 32.07 22.13 11.87
C HIS A 55 31.71 23.43 11.15
N GLU A 56 31.88 24.55 11.85
CA GLU A 56 31.81 25.89 11.25
C GLU A 56 32.86 26.06 10.14
N ALA A 57 32.45 26.69 9.06
CA ALA A 57 33.27 26.91 7.89
C ALA A 57 33.08 28.34 7.37
N PRO A 58 33.76 29.32 7.97
CA PRO A 58 33.51 30.74 7.74
C PRO A 58 33.81 31.20 6.31
N LEU A 59 34.65 30.47 5.59
CA LEU A 59 35.06 30.85 4.22
C LEU A 59 34.09 30.27 3.19
N VAL A 60 33.48 31.14 2.42
CA VAL A 60 32.57 30.79 1.30
C VAL A 60 33.39 30.74 0.01
N HIS A 61 33.43 29.56 -0.61
CA HIS A 61 34.08 29.35 -1.89
C HIS A 61 33.22 29.85 -3.07
N SER A 62 31.92 29.47 -3.08
CA SER A 62 31.01 29.84 -4.17
C SER A 62 29.55 29.68 -3.74
N TYR A 63 28.65 30.13 -4.62
CA TYR A 63 27.20 30.00 -4.43
C TYR A 63 26.59 29.09 -5.48
N VAL A 64 25.58 28.28 -5.11
CA VAL A 64 24.86 27.38 -6.00
C VAL A 64 23.37 27.51 -5.76
N SER A 65 22.62 27.85 -6.81
CA SER A 65 21.16 27.93 -6.72
C SER A 65 20.52 26.59 -7.07
N ARG A 66 19.50 26.19 -6.29
CA ARG A 66 18.72 24.98 -6.50
C ARG A 66 17.24 25.27 -6.31
N ARG A 67 16.41 24.59 -7.11
CA ARG A 67 14.96 24.60 -6.93
C ARG A 67 14.54 23.44 -6.02
N ILE A 68 13.81 23.76 -4.97
CA ILE A 68 13.36 22.85 -3.93
C ILE A 68 11.84 22.97 -3.81
N LYS A 69 11.12 21.88 -3.83
CA LYS A 69 9.67 21.86 -3.62
C LYS A 69 9.35 21.90 -2.12
N GLU A 70 8.28 22.62 -1.77
CA GLU A 70 7.79 22.81 -0.42
C GLU A 70 6.30 22.44 -0.33
N CYS A 71 5.77 22.28 0.86
CA CYS A 71 4.34 22.10 1.10
C CYS A 71 3.53 23.25 0.49
N SER A 72 2.37 22.95 -0.05
CA SER A 72 1.44 23.94 -0.59
C SER A 72 1.01 24.95 0.47
N LEU A 73 0.85 26.22 0.05
CA LEU A 73 0.42 27.30 0.92
C LEU A 73 -0.78 28.02 0.29
N LEU A 74 -1.91 28.10 1.02
CA LEU A 74 -3.12 28.81 0.58
C LEU A 74 -3.59 28.43 -0.83
N GLY A 75 -3.46 27.14 -1.19
CA GLY A 75 -3.84 26.63 -2.51
C GLY A 75 -2.84 26.86 -3.63
N TYR A 76 -1.65 27.41 -3.33
CA TYR A 76 -0.53 27.52 -4.26
C TYR A 76 0.46 26.38 -4.01
N PHE A 77 0.97 25.79 -5.06
CA PHE A 77 2.21 25.01 -4.96
C PHE A 77 3.36 25.93 -4.63
N VAL A 78 4.28 25.49 -3.77
CA VAL A 78 5.42 26.31 -3.38
C VAL A 78 6.71 25.72 -3.91
N GLU A 79 7.50 26.56 -4.57
CA GLU A 79 8.85 26.26 -5.03
C GLU A 79 9.84 27.27 -4.44
N LEU A 80 10.86 26.76 -3.78
CA LEU A 80 11.93 27.55 -3.21
C LEU A 80 13.09 27.59 -4.22
N ASN A 81 13.50 28.77 -4.62
CA ASN A 81 14.72 28.98 -5.38
C ASN A 81 15.83 29.39 -4.37
N VAL A 82 16.57 28.40 -3.90
CA VAL A 82 17.50 28.57 -2.77
C VAL A 82 18.92 28.72 -3.26
N THR A 83 19.58 29.79 -2.82
CA THR A 83 21.02 30.01 -3.04
C THR A 83 21.79 29.46 -1.84
N PHE A 84 22.49 28.35 -2.02
CA PHE A 84 23.34 27.72 -1.01
C PHE A 84 24.78 28.17 -1.13
N ARG A 85 25.52 28.15 -0.01
CA ARG A 85 26.96 28.37 0.06
C ARG A 85 27.72 27.06 -0.14
N ARG A 86 28.73 27.05 -1.00
CA ARG A 86 29.82 26.08 -0.94
C ARG A 86 30.90 26.65 -0.07
N VAL A 87 31.35 25.93 0.94
CA VAL A 87 32.27 26.41 1.95
C VAL A 87 33.66 25.77 1.78
N ASP A 88 34.70 26.55 2.04
CA ASP A 88 36.07 26.03 2.18
C ASP A 88 36.21 25.44 3.57
N CYS A 89 36.03 24.12 3.67
CA CYS A 89 36.14 23.43 4.95
C CYS A 89 37.56 22.99 5.24
N LEU A 90 38.17 23.60 6.25
CA LEU A 90 39.52 23.27 6.69
C LEU A 90 39.66 21.84 7.22
N HIS A 91 38.59 21.28 7.80
CA HIS A 91 38.55 19.89 8.32
C HIS A 91 38.40 18.84 7.21
N CYS A 92 37.51 19.07 6.25
CA CYS A 92 37.22 18.11 5.17
C CYS A 92 38.12 18.22 3.96
N LYS A 93 38.93 19.26 3.85
CA LYS A 93 39.79 19.59 2.70
C LYS A 93 39.01 19.54 1.38
N GLY A 94 38.08 20.49 1.17
CA GLY A 94 37.27 20.54 -0.05
C GLY A 94 36.16 21.56 0.07
N HIS A 95 35.29 21.62 -0.98
CA HIS A 95 34.25 22.63 -1.09
C HIS A 95 32.84 22.00 -0.94
N PRO A 96 32.49 21.39 0.24
CA PRO A 96 31.14 20.88 0.47
C PRO A 96 30.13 22.00 0.49
N MET A 97 28.86 21.63 0.33
CA MET A 97 27.77 22.57 0.60
C MET A 97 27.61 22.81 2.10
N GLU A 98 27.02 23.93 2.47
CA GLU A 98 26.59 24.14 3.85
C GLU A 98 25.53 23.11 4.28
N ALA A 99 25.51 22.79 5.54
CA ALA A 99 24.48 21.95 6.15
C ALA A 99 23.20 22.76 6.32
N VAL A 100 22.08 22.14 6.00
CA VAL A 100 20.75 22.71 6.14
C VAL A 100 19.88 21.68 6.84
N GLU A 101 19.18 22.05 7.90
CA GLU A 101 18.40 21.10 8.69
C GLU A 101 17.07 20.72 8.04
N TRP A 102 16.48 21.66 7.31
CA TRP A 102 15.18 21.47 6.66
C TRP A 102 15.24 20.81 5.27
N LEU A 103 16.44 20.36 4.83
CA LEU A 103 16.67 19.74 3.52
C LEU A 103 17.70 18.60 3.62
N GLU A 104 17.31 17.39 3.29
CA GLU A 104 18.26 16.28 3.13
C GLU A 104 19.24 16.51 1.98
N PRO A 105 20.49 16.04 2.10
CA PRO A 105 21.48 16.12 1.02
C PRO A 105 20.93 15.51 -0.28
N PHE A 106 21.17 16.24 -1.39
CA PHE A 106 20.77 15.85 -2.76
C PHE A 106 19.26 15.80 -3.04
N LYS A 107 18.38 15.98 -2.06
CA LYS A 107 16.94 16.04 -2.29
C LYS A 107 16.53 17.40 -2.93
N ARG A 108 15.39 17.39 -3.61
CA ARG A 108 14.78 18.58 -4.23
C ARG A 108 13.39 18.85 -3.65
N TYR A 109 13.16 18.44 -2.43
CA TYR A 109 11.98 18.69 -1.63
C TYR A 109 12.40 18.81 -0.16
N THR A 110 11.67 19.62 0.61
CA THR A 110 11.98 19.86 2.02
C THR A 110 11.61 18.66 2.88
N GLU A 111 12.20 18.56 4.09
CA GLU A 111 11.84 17.57 5.10
C GLU A 111 10.35 17.62 5.42
N ARG A 112 9.79 18.80 5.57
CA ARG A 112 8.37 19.02 5.84
C ARG A 112 7.49 18.45 4.73
N LEU A 113 7.86 18.66 3.46
CA LEU A 113 7.13 18.07 2.34
C LEU A 113 7.27 16.54 2.34
N ARG A 114 8.43 16.00 2.70
CA ARG A 114 8.62 14.55 2.88
C ARG A 114 7.66 13.99 3.92
N GLU A 115 7.60 14.61 5.10
CA GLU A 115 6.70 14.20 6.20
C GLU A 115 5.23 14.30 5.79
N HIS A 116 4.87 15.35 5.08
CA HIS A 116 3.52 15.51 4.54
C HIS A 116 3.16 14.36 3.57
N VAL A 117 4.07 14.03 2.65
CA VAL A 117 3.89 12.89 1.72
C VAL A 117 3.77 11.57 2.48
N GLU A 118 4.61 11.33 3.50
CA GLU A 118 4.53 10.13 4.34
C GLU A 118 3.17 9.98 5.03
N HIS A 119 2.60 11.10 5.49
CA HIS A 119 1.28 11.10 6.09
C HIS A 119 0.18 10.85 5.06
N ARG A 120 0.25 11.52 3.89
CA ARG A 120 -0.75 11.35 2.82
C ARG A 120 -0.80 9.92 2.28
N THR A 121 0.34 9.26 2.14
CA THR A 121 0.41 7.87 1.65
C THR A 121 -0.10 6.82 2.64
N LEU A 122 -0.48 7.21 3.88
CA LEU A 122 -1.21 6.33 4.80
C LEU A 122 -2.67 6.12 4.39
N GLU A 123 -3.29 7.14 3.82
CA GLU A 123 -4.73 7.18 3.54
C GLU A 123 -5.04 7.20 2.05
N GLU A 124 -4.08 7.68 1.24
CA GLU A 124 -4.28 7.95 -0.18
C GLU A 124 -3.34 7.13 -1.07
N THR A 125 -3.69 7.04 -2.34
CA THR A 125 -2.82 6.39 -3.32
C THR A 125 -1.58 7.23 -3.63
N VAL A 126 -0.47 6.58 -4.00
CA VAL A 126 0.76 7.25 -4.45
C VAL A 126 0.49 8.25 -5.60
N ALA A 127 -0.44 7.92 -6.50
CA ALA A 127 -0.81 8.78 -7.63
C ALA A 127 -1.51 10.06 -7.15
N TYR A 128 -2.44 9.95 -6.20
CA TYR A 128 -3.13 11.10 -5.63
C TYR A 128 -2.18 11.99 -4.83
N ALA A 129 -1.36 11.40 -3.95
CA ALA A 129 -0.34 12.14 -3.19
C ALA A 129 0.66 12.87 -4.11
N ALA A 130 1.05 12.26 -5.24
CA ALA A 130 1.91 12.89 -6.24
C ALA A 130 1.25 14.12 -6.90
N GLN A 131 -0.04 14.02 -7.23
CA GLN A 131 -0.80 15.14 -7.80
C GLN A 131 -0.97 16.29 -6.79
N GLU A 132 -1.33 15.98 -5.55
CA GLU A 132 -1.54 16.96 -4.48
C GLU A 132 -0.26 17.71 -4.11
N THR A 133 0.87 17.03 -4.07
CA THR A 133 2.16 17.59 -3.66
C THR A 133 2.99 18.13 -4.82
N ASN A 134 2.51 17.99 -6.06
CA ASN A 134 3.25 18.33 -7.27
C ASN A 134 4.63 17.65 -7.36
N LEU A 135 4.77 16.48 -6.76
CA LEU A 135 5.94 15.61 -6.91
C LEU A 135 5.71 14.59 -8.02
N SER A 136 6.78 14.00 -8.54
CA SER A 136 6.65 12.87 -9.46
C SER A 136 6.18 11.63 -8.68
N TRP A 137 5.44 10.75 -9.37
CA TRP A 137 4.98 9.47 -8.81
C TRP A 137 6.14 8.65 -8.23
N ASP A 138 7.29 8.62 -8.94
CA ASP A 138 8.48 7.90 -8.48
C ASP A 138 9.06 8.51 -7.19
N THR A 139 9.05 9.85 -7.06
CA THR A 139 9.51 10.52 -5.84
C THR A 139 8.64 10.15 -4.65
N VAL A 140 7.31 10.22 -4.80
CA VAL A 140 6.36 9.86 -3.74
C VAL A 140 6.50 8.39 -3.36
N LYS A 141 6.59 7.50 -4.34
CA LYS A 141 6.82 6.07 -4.13
C LYS A 141 8.12 5.79 -3.35
N GLU A 142 9.22 6.46 -3.68
CA GLU A 142 10.49 6.26 -2.94
C GLU A 142 10.43 6.82 -1.51
N ILE A 143 9.70 7.93 -1.29
CA ILE A 143 9.43 8.45 0.06
C ILE A 143 8.64 7.41 0.87
N ASP A 144 7.55 6.89 0.32
CA ASP A 144 6.72 5.89 0.99
C ASP A 144 7.48 4.57 1.24
N LYS A 145 8.27 4.10 0.28
CA LYS A 145 9.15 2.96 0.49
C LYS A 145 10.16 3.16 1.61
N ALA A 146 10.76 4.35 1.70
CA ALA A 146 11.70 4.67 2.76
C ALA A 146 11.01 4.64 4.14
N ARG A 147 9.77 5.19 4.22
CA ARG A 147 8.92 5.11 5.41
C ARG A 147 8.63 3.66 5.79
N LEU A 148 8.17 2.85 4.83
CA LEU A 148 7.87 1.43 5.05
C LEU A 148 9.11 0.64 5.50
N ARG A 149 10.28 0.91 4.92
CA ARG A 149 11.53 0.27 5.36
C ARG A 149 11.84 0.59 6.82
N ARG A 150 11.72 1.86 7.24
CA ARG A 150 11.92 2.23 8.66
C ARG A 150 10.93 1.55 9.60
N LEU A 151 9.66 1.40 9.18
CA LEU A 151 8.63 0.76 10.00
C LEU A 151 8.81 -0.75 10.14
N TYR A 152 9.31 -1.42 9.09
CA TYR A 152 9.42 -2.87 9.00
C TYR A 152 10.88 -3.37 8.98
N GLU A 153 11.83 -2.55 9.38
CA GLU A 153 13.25 -2.92 9.46
C GLU A 153 13.47 -4.09 10.41
N HIS A 154 12.72 -4.12 11.51
CA HIS A 154 12.75 -5.19 12.48
C HIS A 154 11.37 -5.83 12.62
N PHE A 155 11.35 -7.15 12.66
CA PHE A 155 10.14 -7.89 12.96
C PHE A 155 9.68 -7.57 14.39
N HIS A 156 8.41 -7.17 14.52
CA HIS A 156 7.78 -6.90 15.82
C HIS A 156 6.54 -7.75 15.98
N TRP A 157 6.50 -8.58 17.03
CA TRP A 157 5.33 -9.34 17.40
C TRP A 157 4.42 -8.53 18.32
N ASP A 158 3.18 -8.35 17.90
CA ASP A 158 2.17 -7.54 18.60
C ASP A 158 1.24 -8.34 19.55
N ASN A 159 1.64 -9.57 19.90
CA ASN A 159 0.86 -10.53 20.69
C ASN A 159 -0.51 -10.89 20.09
N SER A 160 -0.63 -10.86 18.79
CA SER A 160 -1.84 -11.23 18.07
C SER A 160 -2.25 -12.67 18.35
N ARG A 161 -3.54 -12.87 18.58
CA ARG A 161 -4.14 -14.21 18.79
C ARG A 161 -4.85 -14.73 17.54
N ARG A 162 -5.25 -13.84 16.64
CA ARG A 162 -5.96 -14.16 15.41
C ARG A 162 -5.19 -13.61 14.23
N LEU A 163 -4.81 -14.51 13.35
CA LEU A 163 -4.04 -14.18 12.15
C LEU A 163 -4.86 -14.42 10.89
N ALA A 164 -4.54 -13.73 9.82
CA ALA A 164 -4.92 -14.10 8.48
C ALA A 164 -3.67 -14.30 7.63
N VAL A 165 -3.67 -15.34 6.81
CA VAL A 165 -2.60 -15.64 5.85
C VAL A 165 -3.20 -15.66 4.46
N ASP A 166 -2.62 -14.89 3.56
CA ASP A 166 -3.08 -14.79 2.18
C ASP A 166 -1.89 -14.76 1.20
N GLU A 167 -2.17 -15.05 -0.06
CA GLU A 167 -1.22 -15.06 -1.16
C GLU A 167 -1.68 -14.14 -2.28
N PHE A 168 -0.80 -13.29 -2.75
CA PHE A 168 -1.09 -12.46 -3.91
C PHE A 168 0.01 -12.50 -4.96
N ALA A 169 -0.39 -12.32 -6.22
CA ALA A 169 0.55 -12.27 -7.34
C ALA A 169 1.26 -10.92 -7.38
N ILE A 170 2.59 -10.92 -7.30
CA ILE A 170 3.41 -9.71 -7.43
C ILE A 170 3.54 -9.31 -8.90
N HIS A 171 3.68 -10.29 -9.80
CA HIS A 171 3.83 -10.11 -11.24
C HIS A 171 3.16 -11.24 -12.04
N ARG A 172 2.92 -11.00 -13.31
CA ARG A 172 2.57 -12.06 -14.26
C ARG A 172 3.67 -13.13 -14.25
N GLY A 173 3.29 -14.41 -14.38
CA GLY A 173 4.23 -15.53 -14.42
C GLY A 173 4.50 -16.20 -13.07
N HIS A 174 3.47 -16.35 -12.23
CA HIS A 174 3.51 -17.15 -10.98
C HIS A 174 4.49 -16.66 -9.91
N ARG A 175 4.75 -15.36 -9.86
CA ARG A 175 5.51 -14.74 -8.76
C ARG A 175 4.56 -14.27 -7.68
N TYR A 176 4.55 -14.99 -6.57
CA TYR A 176 3.65 -14.73 -5.44
C TYR A 176 4.40 -14.18 -4.24
N ALA A 177 3.68 -13.51 -3.37
CA ALA A 177 4.08 -13.23 -1.99
C ALA A 177 3.03 -13.79 -1.04
N THR A 178 3.51 -14.22 0.13
CA THR A 178 2.68 -14.59 1.27
C THR A 178 2.69 -13.45 2.26
N VAL A 179 1.52 -13.06 2.73
CA VAL A 179 1.34 -12.04 3.76
C VAL A 179 0.72 -12.67 5.00
N VAL A 180 1.23 -12.27 6.17
CA VAL A 180 0.62 -12.56 7.47
C VAL A 180 0.10 -11.27 8.07
N TYR A 181 -1.17 -11.26 8.39
CA TYR A 181 -1.92 -10.11 8.88
C TYR A 181 -2.50 -10.40 10.26
N SER A 182 -2.40 -9.43 11.16
CA SER A 182 -3.07 -9.47 12.46
C SER A 182 -4.51 -9.02 12.33
N ILE A 183 -5.47 -9.91 12.61
CA ILE A 183 -6.89 -9.54 12.67
C ILE A 183 -7.16 -8.66 13.90
N ASP A 184 -6.40 -8.85 14.99
CA ASP A 184 -6.58 -8.14 16.25
C ASP A 184 -6.17 -6.66 16.14
N THR A 185 -5.01 -6.38 15.53
CA THR A 185 -4.44 -5.03 15.45
C THR A 185 -4.64 -4.38 14.07
N LYS A 186 -5.17 -5.15 13.09
CA LYS A 186 -5.36 -4.73 11.69
C LYS A 186 -4.05 -4.28 11.02
N LYS A 187 -2.95 -4.96 11.31
CA LYS A 187 -1.62 -4.67 10.77
C LYS A 187 -1.05 -5.85 10.00
N VAL A 188 -0.27 -5.56 8.96
CA VAL A 188 0.59 -6.55 8.33
C VAL A 188 1.75 -6.83 9.28
N LEU A 189 1.92 -8.08 9.69
CA LEU A 189 3.00 -8.51 10.57
C LEU A 189 4.23 -8.95 9.80
N TRP A 190 4.03 -9.60 8.66
CA TRP A 190 5.10 -10.17 7.88
C TRP A 190 4.71 -10.36 6.42
N LEU A 191 5.70 -10.27 5.54
CA LEU A 191 5.56 -10.46 4.11
C LEU A 191 6.86 -11.06 3.56
N ASP A 192 6.74 -12.10 2.72
CA ASP A 192 7.88 -12.64 1.97
C ASP A 192 7.46 -13.19 0.61
N ARG A 193 8.43 -13.33 -0.28
CA ARG A 193 8.21 -13.89 -1.62
C ARG A 193 8.02 -15.41 -1.54
N GLY A 194 7.08 -15.92 -2.31
CA GLY A 194 6.76 -17.33 -2.41
C GLY A 194 5.37 -17.64 -1.88
N ARG A 195 4.95 -18.91 -2.04
CA ARG A 195 3.66 -19.45 -1.59
C ARG A 195 3.79 -20.90 -1.13
N SER A 196 4.97 -21.28 -0.71
CA SER A 196 5.25 -22.64 -0.28
C SER A 196 5.15 -22.76 1.25
N ARG A 197 5.05 -23.98 1.72
CA ARG A 197 5.17 -24.30 3.14
C ARG A 197 6.43 -23.71 3.76
N ALA A 198 7.58 -23.81 3.04
CA ALA A 198 8.86 -23.25 3.48
C ALA A 198 8.83 -21.71 3.59
N THR A 199 7.99 -21.03 2.78
CA THR A 199 7.79 -19.59 2.89
C THR A 199 7.13 -19.22 4.22
N LEU A 200 5.99 -19.85 4.54
CA LEU A 200 5.28 -19.57 5.80
C LEU A 200 6.08 -20.00 7.05
N ARG A 201 6.89 -21.05 6.94
CA ARG A 201 7.80 -21.48 8.01
C ARG A 201 8.75 -20.38 8.46
N LYS A 202 9.21 -19.53 7.56
CA LYS A 202 10.08 -18.39 7.90
C LYS A 202 9.40 -17.44 8.88
N PHE A 203 8.09 -17.17 8.72
CA PHE A 203 7.33 -16.38 9.67
C PHE A 203 7.31 -17.04 11.04
N PHE A 204 6.93 -18.32 11.10
CA PHE A 204 6.88 -19.03 12.38
C PHE A 204 8.25 -19.18 13.05
N SER A 205 9.36 -19.21 12.29
CA SER A 205 10.71 -19.24 12.88
C SER A 205 11.10 -17.95 13.60
N LEU A 206 10.38 -16.85 13.38
CA LEU A 206 10.58 -15.58 14.10
C LEU A 206 9.86 -15.54 15.46
N LEU A 207 8.96 -16.51 15.73
CA LEU A 207 8.14 -16.55 16.95
C LEU A 207 8.72 -17.52 17.97
N THR A 208 8.62 -17.15 19.26
CA THR A 208 8.94 -18.05 20.36
C THR A 208 7.86 -19.14 20.52
N PRO A 209 8.14 -20.26 21.20
CA PRO A 209 7.12 -21.28 21.48
C PRO A 209 5.89 -20.73 22.20
N GLU A 210 6.06 -19.79 23.12
CA GLU A 210 4.98 -19.15 23.89
C GLU A 210 4.11 -18.28 22.97
N GLN A 211 4.72 -17.53 22.05
CA GLN A 211 4.02 -16.72 21.06
C GLN A 211 3.18 -17.60 20.13
N LYS A 212 3.75 -18.72 19.64
CA LYS A 212 3.04 -19.70 18.82
C LYS A 212 1.86 -20.33 19.58
N ALA A 213 2.04 -20.69 20.85
CA ALA A 213 0.98 -21.22 21.70
C ALA A 213 -0.13 -20.19 22.02
N GLY A 214 0.19 -18.89 21.92
CA GLY A 214 -0.75 -17.79 22.09
C GLY A 214 -1.72 -17.61 20.93
N ILE A 215 -1.40 -18.11 19.73
CA ILE A 215 -2.25 -18.02 18.54
C ILE A 215 -3.46 -18.92 18.72
N ARG A 216 -4.67 -18.39 18.49
CA ARG A 216 -5.97 -19.07 18.69
C ARG A 216 -6.69 -19.39 17.38
N ALA A 217 -6.51 -18.59 16.36
CA ALA A 217 -7.10 -18.81 15.05
C ALA A 217 -6.21 -18.28 13.93
N VAL A 218 -6.19 -19.01 12.82
CA VAL A 218 -5.52 -18.58 11.58
C VAL A 218 -6.51 -18.73 10.43
N ALA A 219 -6.96 -17.58 9.90
CA ALA A 219 -7.80 -17.54 8.71
C ALA A 219 -6.92 -17.64 7.46
N MET A 220 -7.31 -18.49 6.51
CA MET A 220 -6.56 -18.66 5.26
C MET A 220 -7.39 -19.34 4.17
N ASP A 221 -6.87 -19.34 2.95
CA ASP A 221 -7.40 -20.17 1.87
C ASP A 221 -7.20 -21.65 2.14
N GLN A 222 -7.91 -22.49 1.39
CA GLN A 222 -7.76 -23.95 1.43
C GLN A 222 -6.41 -24.40 0.82
N ASN A 223 -5.30 -23.91 1.39
CA ASN A 223 -3.94 -24.27 1.01
C ASN A 223 -3.41 -25.35 1.97
N SER A 224 -3.31 -26.59 1.47
CA SER A 224 -2.86 -27.74 2.28
C SER A 224 -1.44 -27.57 2.84
N ALA A 225 -0.55 -26.85 2.13
CA ALA A 225 0.81 -26.60 2.60
C ALA A 225 0.83 -25.65 3.80
N PHE A 226 -0.01 -24.64 3.79
CA PHE A 226 -0.14 -23.69 4.91
C PHE A 226 -0.89 -24.32 6.08
N ASP A 227 -1.90 -25.13 5.81
CA ASP A 227 -2.65 -25.86 6.83
C ASP A 227 -1.73 -26.75 7.70
N LEU A 228 -0.84 -27.48 7.04
CA LEU A 228 0.17 -28.31 7.73
C LEU A 228 1.13 -27.46 8.58
N GLU A 229 1.59 -26.31 8.05
CA GLU A 229 2.54 -25.45 8.76
C GLU A 229 1.88 -24.78 9.98
N VAL A 230 0.61 -24.37 9.87
CA VAL A 230 -0.17 -23.81 10.99
C VAL A 230 -0.37 -24.85 12.08
N LYS A 231 -0.78 -26.08 11.72
CA LYS A 231 -0.99 -27.17 12.67
C LYS A 231 0.28 -27.56 13.43
N GLU A 232 1.43 -27.51 12.79
CA GLU A 232 2.72 -27.78 13.45
C GLU A 232 3.14 -26.67 14.42
N ASN A 233 2.85 -25.40 14.07
CA ASN A 233 3.39 -24.25 14.81
C ASN A 233 2.38 -23.63 15.78
N CYS A 234 1.08 -23.86 15.62
CA CYS A 234 0.03 -23.26 16.46
C CYS A 234 -0.73 -24.37 17.22
N PRO A 235 -0.18 -24.92 18.31
CA PRO A 235 -0.77 -26.08 19.00
C PRO A 235 -2.17 -25.81 19.55
N ASN A 236 -2.51 -24.56 19.84
CA ASN A 236 -3.81 -24.13 20.35
C ASN A 236 -4.65 -23.39 19.28
N GLY A 237 -4.16 -23.31 18.05
CA GLY A 237 -4.76 -22.56 16.97
C GLY A 237 -5.73 -23.39 16.13
N VAL A 238 -6.88 -22.80 15.80
CA VAL A 238 -7.84 -23.37 14.86
C VAL A 238 -7.62 -22.74 13.49
N VAL A 239 -7.60 -23.58 12.44
CA VAL A 239 -7.60 -23.09 11.06
C VAL A 239 -9.04 -22.75 10.67
N VAL A 240 -9.24 -21.54 10.16
CA VAL A 240 -10.51 -21.04 9.63
C VAL A 240 -10.33 -20.78 8.14
N TYR A 241 -11.08 -21.50 7.31
CA TYR A 241 -11.00 -21.29 5.86
C TYR A 241 -11.86 -20.12 5.41
N ASP A 242 -11.34 -19.33 4.47
CA ASP A 242 -12.09 -18.24 3.83
C ASP A 242 -13.30 -18.82 3.10
N LEU A 243 -14.49 -18.39 3.52
CA LEU A 243 -15.77 -18.85 2.97
C LEU A 243 -15.89 -18.60 1.48
N PHE A 244 -15.34 -17.48 0.97
CA PHE A 244 -15.36 -17.20 -0.47
C PHE A 244 -14.61 -18.27 -1.26
N HIS A 245 -13.44 -18.69 -0.79
CA HIS A 245 -12.65 -19.74 -1.42
C HIS A 245 -13.30 -21.12 -1.30
N VAL A 246 -13.93 -21.41 -0.16
CA VAL A 246 -14.72 -22.64 0.04
C VAL A 246 -15.87 -22.71 -0.97
N LEU A 247 -16.67 -21.66 -1.07
CA LEU A 247 -17.80 -21.58 -2.01
C LEU A 247 -17.35 -21.62 -3.48
N SER A 248 -16.26 -20.91 -3.82
CA SER A 248 -15.68 -20.92 -5.16
C SER A 248 -15.20 -22.33 -5.56
N ASN A 249 -14.57 -23.05 -4.61
CA ASN A 249 -14.13 -24.43 -4.83
C ASN A 249 -15.33 -25.38 -4.95
N PHE A 250 -16.35 -25.26 -4.12
CA PHE A 250 -17.58 -26.01 -4.21
C PHE A 250 -18.26 -25.77 -5.57
N GLY A 251 -18.38 -24.52 -5.99
CA GLY A 251 -18.94 -24.17 -7.29
C GLY A 251 -18.21 -24.85 -8.44
N ARG A 252 -16.88 -24.78 -8.47
CA ARG A 252 -16.06 -25.35 -9.55
C ARG A 252 -16.00 -26.88 -9.52
N LYS A 253 -15.80 -27.47 -8.36
CA LYS A 253 -15.54 -28.92 -8.21
C LYS A 253 -16.80 -29.75 -8.10
N VAL A 254 -17.91 -29.19 -7.62
CA VAL A 254 -19.18 -29.89 -7.40
C VAL A 254 -20.22 -29.40 -8.40
N ILE A 255 -20.67 -28.16 -8.32
CA ILE A 255 -21.77 -27.64 -9.16
C ILE A 255 -21.41 -27.73 -10.65
N ASP A 256 -20.23 -27.22 -11.06
CA ASP A 256 -19.83 -27.25 -12.47
C ASP A 256 -19.61 -28.69 -12.98
N ARG A 257 -19.12 -29.58 -12.16
CA ARG A 257 -18.94 -30.98 -12.54
C ARG A 257 -20.28 -31.63 -12.84
N VAL A 258 -21.22 -31.55 -11.88
CA VAL A 258 -22.57 -32.12 -12.03
C VAL A 258 -23.30 -31.48 -13.22
N ARG A 259 -23.16 -30.16 -13.43
CA ARG A 259 -23.74 -29.45 -14.57
C ARG A 259 -23.18 -29.94 -15.92
N VAL A 260 -21.88 -30.16 -16.01
CA VAL A 260 -21.22 -30.66 -17.23
C VAL A 260 -21.67 -32.09 -17.51
N ASP A 261 -21.71 -32.95 -16.48
CA ASP A 261 -22.15 -34.33 -16.65
C ASP A 261 -23.63 -34.41 -17.05
N ALA A 262 -24.50 -33.58 -16.43
CA ALA A 262 -25.91 -33.46 -16.86
C ALA A 262 -26.06 -32.94 -18.30
N ALA A 263 -25.24 -31.94 -18.69
CA ALA A 263 -25.26 -31.48 -20.09
C ALA A 263 -24.75 -32.52 -21.08
N ASN A 264 -23.85 -33.41 -20.69
CA ASN A 264 -23.33 -34.48 -21.52
C ASN A 264 -24.33 -35.62 -21.70
N SER A 265 -25.15 -35.94 -20.69
CA SER A 265 -26.23 -36.94 -20.82
C SER A 265 -27.36 -36.47 -21.76
N LEU A 266 -27.51 -35.16 -21.97
CA LEU A 266 -28.51 -34.53 -22.82
C LEU A 266 -28.02 -34.27 -24.26
N ARG A 267 -27.03 -35.04 -24.78
CA ARG A 267 -26.53 -34.87 -26.16
C ARG A 267 -27.61 -35.10 -27.22
N HIS A 268 -28.58 -35.96 -26.95
CA HIS A 268 -29.72 -36.25 -27.81
C HIS A 268 -30.81 -35.16 -27.83
N ALA A 269 -30.77 -34.19 -26.90
CA ALA A 269 -31.72 -33.12 -26.76
C ALA A 269 -31.00 -31.74 -26.71
N PRO A 270 -30.62 -31.16 -27.85
CA PRO A 270 -29.74 -29.99 -27.95
C PRO A 270 -30.28 -28.75 -27.18
N TRP A 271 -31.59 -28.56 -27.19
CA TRP A 271 -32.21 -27.40 -26.52
C TRP A 271 -32.14 -27.53 -24.97
N LEU A 272 -32.40 -28.71 -24.42
CA LEU A 272 -32.26 -29.00 -22.97
C LEU A 272 -30.78 -28.85 -22.55
N ARG A 273 -29.88 -29.38 -23.36
CA ARG A 273 -28.44 -29.24 -23.14
C ARG A 273 -28.01 -27.78 -23.08
N LYS A 274 -28.56 -26.91 -23.95
CA LYS A 274 -28.27 -25.46 -23.94
C LYS A 274 -28.77 -24.83 -22.62
N VAL A 275 -29.95 -25.20 -22.16
CA VAL A 275 -30.50 -24.73 -20.86
C VAL A 275 -29.56 -25.09 -19.72
N VAL A 276 -29.16 -26.36 -19.61
CA VAL A 276 -28.24 -26.81 -18.53
C VAL A 276 -26.87 -26.13 -18.63
N LYS A 277 -26.30 -26.00 -19.84
CA LYS A 277 -25.01 -25.32 -20.04
C LYS A 277 -25.04 -23.86 -19.60
N SER A 278 -26.13 -23.14 -19.90
CA SER A 278 -26.28 -21.72 -19.57
C SER A 278 -26.64 -21.44 -18.10
N SER A 279 -26.86 -22.49 -17.28
CA SER A 279 -27.31 -22.34 -15.89
C SER A 279 -26.20 -22.08 -14.87
N ARG A 280 -24.92 -22.01 -15.30
CA ARG A 280 -23.77 -21.88 -14.39
C ARG A 280 -23.94 -20.77 -13.37
N TYR A 281 -24.14 -19.55 -13.85
CA TYR A 281 -24.24 -18.38 -12.97
C TYR A 281 -25.54 -18.35 -12.16
N LEU A 282 -26.60 -18.96 -12.66
CA LEU A 282 -27.84 -19.16 -11.93
C LEU A 282 -27.62 -20.03 -10.67
N LEU A 283 -26.89 -21.14 -10.83
CA LEU A 283 -26.55 -22.07 -9.75
C LEU A 283 -25.56 -21.50 -8.73
N TYR A 284 -24.90 -20.39 -9.04
CA TYR A 284 -23.98 -19.71 -8.14
C TYR A 284 -24.64 -18.55 -7.36
N LYS A 285 -25.83 -18.12 -7.78
CA LYS A 285 -26.54 -17.04 -7.10
C LYS A 285 -27.18 -17.52 -5.80
N ARG A 286 -27.30 -16.61 -4.85
CA ARG A 286 -28.08 -16.83 -3.63
C ARG A 286 -29.58 -16.78 -3.97
N PRO A 287 -30.44 -17.52 -3.24
CA PRO A 287 -31.89 -17.49 -3.47
C PRO A 287 -32.46 -16.07 -3.43
N GLU A 288 -32.05 -15.25 -2.47
CA GLU A 288 -32.53 -13.86 -2.30
C GLU A 288 -32.11 -12.91 -3.43
N ASN A 289 -31.12 -13.28 -4.24
CA ASN A 289 -30.62 -12.49 -5.36
C ASN A 289 -31.18 -12.95 -6.72
N LEU A 290 -32.09 -13.91 -6.74
CA LEU A 290 -32.74 -14.38 -7.95
C LEU A 290 -33.89 -13.45 -8.33
N SER A 291 -33.95 -13.07 -9.61
CA SER A 291 -35.15 -12.46 -10.18
C SER A 291 -36.28 -13.49 -10.37
N GLU A 292 -37.52 -13.04 -10.55
CA GLU A 292 -38.66 -13.94 -10.83
C GLU A 292 -38.43 -14.88 -12.02
N LYS A 293 -37.82 -14.35 -13.09
CA LYS A 293 -37.46 -15.14 -14.27
C LYS A 293 -36.40 -16.21 -13.95
N GLU A 294 -35.46 -15.90 -13.06
CA GLU A 294 -34.43 -16.84 -12.62
C GLU A 294 -34.98 -17.89 -11.65
N HIS A 295 -35.94 -17.54 -10.79
CA HIS A 295 -36.67 -18.50 -9.98
C HIS A 295 -37.42 -19.53 -10.85
N THR A 296 -38.16 -19.07 -11.86
CA THR A 296 -38.85 -19.95 -12.81
C THR A 296 -37.86 -20.89 -13.50
N LYS A 297 -36.73 -20.33 -13.99
CA LYS A 297 -35.70 -21.10 -14.69
C LYS A 297 -35.01 -22.12 -13.77
N LEU A 298 -34.79 -21.78 -12.49
CA LEU A 298 -34.24 -22.72 -11.50
C LEU A 298 -35.23 -23.85 -11.20
N ALA A 299 -36.52 -23.56 -11.09
CA ALA A 299 -37.58 -24.56 -10.91
C ALA A 299 -37.66 -25.53 -12.10
N GLU A 300 -37.58 -25.02 -13.34
CA GLU A 300 -37.51 -25.87 -14.56
C GLU A 300 -36.27 -26.76 -14.56
N LEU A 301 -35.09 -26.17 -14.25
CA LEU A 301 -33.83 -26.91 -14.18
C LEU A 301 -33.87 -28.01 -13.12
N SER A 302 -34.53 -27.75 -11.99
CA SER A 302 -34.71 -28.71 -10.90
C SER A 302 -35.56 -29.91 -11.29
N LYS A 303 -36.57 -29.71 -12.13
CA LYS A 303 -37.38 -30.79 -12.71
C LYS A 303 -36.60 -31.67 -13.69
N LEU A 304 -35.65 -31.05 -14.41
CA LEU A 304 -34.79 -31.77 -15.37
C LEU A 304 -33.68 -32.56 -14.69
N ASN A 305 -33.17 -32.09 -13.56
CA ASN A 305 -32.07 -32.74 -12.85
C ASN A 305 -32.08 -32.44 -11.36
N THR A 306 -32.57 -33.38 -10.55
CA THR A 306 -32.67 -33.27 -9.11
C THR A 306 -31.30 -33.17 -8.41
N LEU A 307 -30.23 -33.69 -9.02
CA LEU A 307 -28.89 -33.60 -8.47
C LEU A 307 -28.36 -32.16 -8.54
N LEU A 308 -28.67 -31.42 -9.60
CA LEU A 308 -28.33 -30.00 -9.68
C LEU A 308 -29.05 -29.17 -8.61
N LEU A 309 -30.31 -29.50 -8.31
CA LEU A 309 -31.05 -28.86 -7.20
C LEU A 309 -30.39 -29.17 -5.87
N LYS A 310 -30.01 -30.44 -5.62
CA LYS A 310 -29.30 -30.80 -4.38
C LYS A 310 -27.99 -30.03 -4.24
N CYS A 311 -27.19 -29.95 -5.29
CA CYS A 311 -25.95 -29.16 -5.27
C CYS A 311 -26.21 -27.67 -5.01
N TYR A 312 -27.29 -27.09 -5.56
CA TYR A 312 -27.67 -25.72 -5.32
C TYR A 312 -28.03 -25.48 -3.85
N LEU A 313 -28.89 -26.31 -3.27
CA LEU A 313 -29.29 -26.23 -1.86
C LEU A 313 -28.11 -26.43 -0.90
N MET A 314 -27.23 -27.43 -1.17
CA MET A 314 -26.00 -27.61 -0.39
C MET A 314 -25.07 -26.40 -0.46
N GLY A 315 -24.99 -25.75 -1.62
CA GLY A 315 -24.22 -24.51 -1.78
C GLY A 315 -24.82 -23.35 -0.99
N ASP A 316 -26.13 -23.34 -0.83
CA ASP A 316 -26.82 -22.36 -0.02
C ASP A 316 -26.62 -22.61 1.48
N GLU A 317 -26.78 -23.84 1.94
CA GLU A 317 -26.47 -24.24 3.33
C GLU A 317 -25.01 -23.92 3.71
N LEU A 318 -24.06 -24.20 2.80
CA LEU A 318 -22.65 -23.91 3.01
C LEU A 318 -22.35 -22.42 3.23
N ARG A 319 -23.22 -21.53 2.79
CA ARG A 319 -23.08 -20.06 3.01
C ARG A 319 -23.51 -19.62 4.40
N HIS A 320 -24.27 -20.47 5.11
CA HIS A 320 -24.79 -20.17 6.44
C HIS A 320 -23.95 -20.80 7.58
N LEU A 321 -22.87 -21.52 7.21
CA LEU A 321 -21.85 -22.00 8.14
C LEU A 321 -20.86 -20.88 8.48
#